data_e72adc31c0e3108db2b16f4e680b2dd9
#
_entry.id   e72adc31c0e3108db2b16f4e680b2dd9
#
_cell.length_a   1.000
_cell.length_b   1.000
_cell.length_c   1.000
_cell.angle_alpha   90.00
_cell.angle_beta   90.00
_cell.angle_gamma   90.00
#
_symmetry.space_group_name_H-M   'P 1'
#
loop_
_entity.id
_entity.type
_entity.pdbx_description
1 polymer ?
#
loop_
_entity_poly.entity_id
_entity_poly.type
_entity_poly.pdbx_seq_one_letter_code
_entity_poly.pdbx_strand_id
1 'polypeptide(L)'
;MNPKNSICKTETDPIICRCEGVRLGQIQAAIHQHGTTTVNQVKKLTRAGMGPCQGRTCARIVETILAAAGRAPAGTEPYQARPPVRSLALGALAAGADQFDEPAGPVKVRALHKPETEMTGKTG
;
A
#
# COMPACT_ATOMS: atom_id res chain seq x y z
N MET A 1 17.63 27.66 -3.38
CA MET A 1 18.36 26.64 -2.56
C MET A 1 17.62 26.47 -1.26
N ASN A 2 16.93 25.35 -1.08
CA ASN A 2 16.11 25.09 0.12
C ASN A 2 16.93 24.21 1.06
N PRO A 3 17.41 24.72 2.21
CA PRO A 3 18.34 24.00 3.10
C PRO A 3 17.69 22.91 3.96
N LYS A 4 16.41 22.56 3.72
CA LYS A 4 15.68 21.58 4.52
C LYS A 4 15.66 20.15 3.95
N ASN A 5 16.44 19.85 2.90
CA ASN A 5 16.47 18.51 2.30
C ASN A 5 17.80 17.79 2.59
N SER A 6 18.34 17.98 3.79
CA SER A 6 19.52 17.25 4.27
C SER A 6 19.09 16.03 5.10
N ILE A 7 18.24 15.17 4.50
CA ILE A 7 17.93 13.88 5.10
C ILE A 7 18.92 12.86 4.53
N CYS A 8 19.92 12.53 5.37
CA CYS A 8 20.86 11.42 5.20
C CYS A 8 21.67 11.38 3.90
N LYS A 9 22.71 12.20 3.85
CA LYS A 9 23.95 11.82 3.15
C LYS A 9 24.68 10.74 3.97
N THR A 10 24.07 9.58 4.11
CA THR A 10 24.82 8.36 4.37
C THR A 10 25.22 7.83 2.99
N GLU A 11 26.50 7.68 2.74
CA GLU A 11 27.06 7.12 1.50
C GLU A 11 26.61 5.67 1.23
N THR A 12 25.79 5.11 2.09
CA THR A 12 25.20 3.79 1.98
C THR A 12 23.71 3.91 1.69
N ASP A 13 23.32 3.48 0.49
CA ASP A 13 21.90 3.32 0.10
C ASP A 13 21.43 1.91 0.50
N PRO A 14 20.88 1.72 1.72
CA PRO A 14 20.57 0.41 2.24
C PRO A 14 19.42 -0.25 1.49
N ILE A 15 19.49 -1.58 1.38
CA ILE A 15 18.40 -2.38 0.84
C ILE A 15 17.29 -2.46 1.88
N ILE A 16 16.11 -1.94 1.54
CA ILE A 16 14.91 -1.96 2.39
C ILE A 16 14.08 -3.21 2.13
N CYS A 17 13.83 -3.53 0.86
CA CYS A 17 13.15 -4.77 0.48
C CYS A 17 14.16 -5.78 -0.05
N ARG A 18 14.50 -6.79 0.74
CA ARG A 18 15.46 -7.81 0.34
C ARG A 18 14.95 -8.73 -0.77
N CYS A 19 13.66 -9.02 -0.78
CA CYS A 19 13.05 -9.92 -1.76
C CYS A 19 13.09 -9.34 -3.19
N GLU A 20 12.91 -8.03 -3.32
CA GLU A 20 12.89 -7.32 -4.62
C GLU A 20 14.13 -6.45 -4.83
N GLY A 21 15.07 -6.45 -3.90
CA GLY A 21 16.30 -5.66 -4.00
C GLY A 21 16.10 -4.14 -3.96
N VAL A 22 14.96 -3.67 -3.45
CA VAL A 22 14.62 -2.25 -3.45
C VAL A 22 15.39 -1.50 -2.38
N ARG A 23 16.07 -0.43 -2.79
CA ARG A 23 16.91 0.42 -1.95
C ARG A 23 16.15 1.64 -1.42
N LEU A 24 16.69 2.26 -0.38
CA LEU A 24 16.13 3.46 0.24
C LEU A 24 15.96 4.60 -0.76
N GLY A 25 16.94 4.85 -1.62
CA GLY A 25 16.89 5.91 -2.63
C GLY A 25 15.73 5.75 -3.60
N GLN A 26 15.38 4.53 -4.01
CA GLN A 26 14.24 4.27 -4.86
C GLN A 26 12.90 4.60 -4.18
N ILE A 27 12.79 4.30 -2.87
CA ILE A 27 11.60 4.63 -2.08
C ILE A 27 11.48 6.14 -1.91
N GLN A 28 12.58 6.82 -1.60
CA GLN A 28 12.61 8.27 -1.47
C GLN A 28 12.27 8.96 -2.80
N ALA A 29 12.80 8.47 -3.91
CA ALA A 29 12.44 8.97 -5.24
C ALA A 29 10.93 8.83 -5.50
N ALA A 30 10.33 7.68 -5.18
CA ALA A 30 8.88 7.48 -5.32
C ALA A 30 8.07 8.48 -4.47
N ILE A 31 8.53 8.78 -3.24
CA ILE A 31 7.87 9.71 -2.35
C ILE A 31 7.98 11.16 -2.88
N HIS A 32 9.15 11.57 -3.34
CA HIS A 32 9.40 12.97 -3.72
C HIS A 32 8.95 13.28 -5.14
N GLN A 33 9.18 12.39 -6.10
CA GLN A 33 8.85 12.62 -7.51
C GLN A 33 7.38 12.36 -7.82
N HIS A 34 6.79 11.33 -7.20
CA HIS A 34 5.40 10.93 -7.48
C HIS A 34 4.42 11.31 -6.37
N GLY A 35 4.90 11.95 -5.30
CA GLY A 35 4.04 12.42 -4.21
C GLY A 35 3.30 11.31 -3.48
N THR A 36 3.87 10.10 -3.41
CA THR A 36 3.21 8.96 -2.77
C THR A 36 2.99 9.21 -1.28
N THR A 37 1.82 8.85 -0.81
CA THR A 37 1.39 9.04 0.59
C THR A 37 1.16 7.73 1.32
N THR A 38 1.01 6.61 0.60
CA THR A 38 0.70 5.31 1.20
C THR A 38 1.71 4.23 0.83
N VAL A 39 1.82 3.21 1.67
CA VAL A 39 2.70 2.06 1.44
C VAL A 39 2.32 1.32 0.15
N ASN A 40 1.02 1.25 -0.15
CA ASN A 40 0.54 0.56 -1.34
C ASN A 40 0.88 1.32 -2.64
N GLN A 41 0.96 2.66 -2.59
CA GLN A 41 1.44 3.45 -3.72
C GLN A 41 2.94 3.25 -3.96
N VAL A 42 3.75 3.30 -2.89
CA VAL A 42 5.19 3.01 -2.97
C VAL A 42 5.43 1.62 -3.53
N LYS A 43 4.68 0.62 -3.07
CA LYS A 43 4.71 -0.76 -3.59
C LYS A 43 4.47 -0.83 -5.09
N LYS A 44 3.48 -0.12 -5.60
CA LYS A 44 3.14 -0.12 -7.04
C LYS A 44 4.27 0.46 -7.89
N LEU A 45 4.97 1.48 -7.40
CA LEU A 45 6.04 2.15 -8.14
C LEU A 45 7.39 1.43 -8.02
N THR A 46 7.73 0.93 -6.83
CA THR A 46 9.05 0.38 -6.54
C THR A 46 9.10 -1.14 -6.48
N ARG A 47 7.96 -1.83 -6.46
CA ARG A 47 7.79 -3.26 -6.19
C ARG A 47 8.17 -3.67 -4.74
N ALA A 48 8.50 -2.73 -3.86
CA ALA A 48 8.79 -3.03 -2.47
C ALA A 48 7.63 -3.80 -1.82
N GLY A 49 7.91 -4.98 -1.29
CA GLY A 49 6.92 -5.85 -0.68
C GLY A 49 6.21 -6.83 -1.62
N MET A 50 6.49 -6.80 -2.94
CA MET A 50 5.88 -7.76 -3.89
C MET A 50 6.53 -9.14 -3.88
N GLY A 51 7.64 -9.31 -3.20
CA GLY A 51 8.34 -10.58 -3.13
C GLY A 51 7.63 -11.63 -2.26
N PRO A 52 8.20 -12.83 -2.12
CA PRO A 52 7.56 -13.98 -1.46
C PRO A 52 7.20 -13.74 0.01
N CYS A 53 7.89 -12.83 0.72
CA CYS A 53 7.52 -12.48 2.10
C CYS A 53 6.28 -11.57 2.19
N GLN A 54 5.78 -11.06 1.07
CA GLN A 54 4.59 -10.20 0.98
C GLN A 54 4.62 -9.01 1.97
N GLY A 55 5.76 -8.32 2.03
CA GLY A 55 5.91 -7.10 2.81
C GLY A 55 6.08 -7.29 4.31
N ARG A 56 6.20 -8.51 4.83
CA ARG A 56 6.28 -8.75 6.29
C ARG A 56 7.43 -8.00 6.96
N THR A 57 8.53 -7.77 6.24
CA THR A 57 9.69 -7.04 6.79
C THR A 57 9.69 -5.58 6.36
N CYS A 58 9.52 -5.31 5.07
CA CYS A 58 9.72 -3.98 4.52
C CYS A 58 8.52 -3.04 4.70
N ALA A 59 7.28 -3.52 4.82
CA ALA A 59 6.11 -2.67 4.90
C ALA A 59 6.20 -1.66 6.04
N ARG A 60 6.54 -2.11 7.24
CA ARG A 60 6.71 -1.22 8.41
C ARG A 60 7.84 -0.20 8.24
N ILE A 61 8.93 -0.61 7.59
CA ILE A 61 10.05 0.30 7.31
C ILE A 61 9.60 1.39 6.33
N VAL A 62 8.86 1.01 5.28
CA VAL A 62 8.31 1.97 4.31
C VAL A 62 7.30 2.92 4.98
N GLU A 63 6.46 2.44 5.90
CA GLU A 63 5.57 3.28 6.71
C GLU A 63 6.36 4.32 7.52
N THR A 64 7.43 3.89 8.17
CA THR A 64 8.30 4.80 8.94
C THR A 64 8.95 5.86 8.05
N ILE A 65 9.40 5.47 6.85
CA ILE A 65 9.99 6.41 5.87
C ILE A 65 8.94 7.42 5.39
N LEU A 66 7.71 6.99 5.10
CA LEU A 66 6.61 7.86 4.72
C LEU A 66 6.24 8.84 5.84
N ALA A 67 6.16 8.36 7.07
CA ALA A 67 5.88 9.20 8.24
C ALA A 67 6.99 10.23 8.46
N ALA A 68 8.26 9.83 8.34
CA ALA A 68 9.41 10.73 8.43
C ALA A 68 9.42 11.79 7.31
N ALA A 69 8.89 11.45 6.12
CA ALA A 69 8.71 12.38 5.01
C ALA A 69 7.47 13.29 5.18
N GLY A 70 6.75 13.20 6.28
CA GLY A 70 5.57 14.02 6.57
C GLY A 70 4.36 13.73 5.64
N ARG A 71 4.28 12.51 5.09
CA ARG A 71 3.23 12.17 4.11
C ARG A 71 1.96 11.67 4.76
N ALA A 72 2.01 10.55 5.46
CA ALA A 72 0.85 10.00 6.17
C ALA A 72 1.28 9.44 7.52
N PRO A 73 0.42 9.51 8.55
CA PRO A 73 0.68 8.81 9.80
C PRO A 73 0.83 7.31 9.55
N ALA A 74 1.73 6.67 10.30
CA ALA A 74 1.88 5.22 10.24
C ALA A 74 0.54 4.53 10.54
N GLY A 75 0.19 3.52 9.73
CA GLY A 75 -1.05 2.77 9.91
C GLY A 75 -2.30 3.37 9.27
N THR A 76 -2.21 4.48 8.54
CA THR A 76 -3.37 5.07 7.85
C THR A 76 -3.99 4.14 6.82
N GLU A 77 -3.16 3.40 6.09
CA GLU A 77 -3.58 2.39 5.12
C GLU A 77 -2.74 1.13 5.31
N PRO A 78 -3.36 -0.01 5.70
CA PRO A 78 -2.63 -1.24 5.90
C PRO A 78 -2.02 -1.74 4.59
N TYR A 79 -0.85 -2.36 4.70
CA TYR A 79 -0.22 -3.03 3.56
C TYR A 79 -1.12 -4.14 3.03
N GLN A 80 -1.43 -4.10 1.74
CA GLN A 80 -2.24 -5.12 1.07
C GLN A 80 -1.34 -6.18 0.44
N ALA A 81 -1.35 -7.38 1.00
CA ALA A 81 -0.72 -8.54 0.38
C ALA A 81 -1.52 -8.97 -0.86
N ARG A 82 -0.82 -9.51 -1.87
CA ARG A 82 -1.48 -10.09 -3.04
C ARG A 82 -1.68 -11.59 -2.83
N PRO A 83 -2.87 -12.12 -3.10
CA PRO A 83 -3.08 -13.56 -3.12
C PRO A 83 -2.33 -14.20 -4.34
N PRO A 84 -1.91 -15.47 -4.23
CA PRO A 84 -1.93 -16.27 -3.01
C PRO A 84 -0.83 -15.83 -2.02
N VAL A 85 -1.18 -15.78 -0.71
CA VAL A 85 -0.24 -15.36 0.35
C VAL A 85 0.73 -16.46 0.74
N ARG A 86 0.51 -17.66 0.22
CA ARG A 86 1.37 -18.84 0.36
C ARG A 86 1.42 -19.60 -0.97
N SER A 87 2.46 -20.39 -1.14
CA SER A 87 2.60 -21.22 -2.35
C SER A 87 1.43 -22.19 -2.47
N LEU A 88 0.83 -22.23 -3.65
CA LEU A 88 -0.23 -23.17 -4.04
C LEU A 88 0.26 -24.01 -5.22
N ALA A 89 -0.13 -25.28 -5.24
CA ALA A 89 0.11 -26.12 -6.41
C ALA A 89 -0.74 -25.63 -7.59
N LEU A 90 -0.16 -25.55 -8.79
CA LEU A 90 -0.86 -25.15 -10.01
C LEU A 90 -2.09 -26.01 -10.27
N GLY A 91 -2.04 -27.31 -9.98
CA GLY A 91 -3.19 -28.21 -10.10
C GLY A 91 -4.36 -27.83 -9.20
N ALA A 92 -4.08 -27.33 -7.98
CA ALA A 92 -5.13 -26.85 -7.07
C ALA A 92 -5.78 -25.56 -7.59
N LEU A 93 -4.99 -24.66 -8.21
CA LEU A 93 -5.52 -23.46 -8.85
C LEU A 93 -6.36 -23.81 -10.08
N ALA A 94 -5.89 -24.74 -10.92
CA ALA A 94 -6.62 -25.19 -12.10
C ALA A 94 -7.96 -25.87 -11.74
N ALA A 95 -7.96 -26.71 -10.70
CA ALA A 95 -9.20 -27.35 -10.22
C ALA A 95 -10.22 -26.37 -9.65
N GLY A 96 -9.77 -25.20 -9.17
CA GLY A 96 -10.65 -24.12 -8.70
C GLY A 96 -11.13 -23.17 -9.80
N ALA A 97 -10.56 -23.24 -10.99
CA ALA A 97 -10.88 -22.31 -12.08
C ALA A 97 -12.35 -22.40 -12.50
N ASP A 98 -12.90 -23.62 -12.55
CA ASP A 98 -14.28 -23.86 -12.95
C ASP A 98 -15.31 -23.25 -11.98
N GLN A 99 -14.90 -22.93 -10.75
CA GLN A 99 -15.77 -22.28 -9.77
C GLN A 99 -15.89 -20.76 -9.97
N PHE A 100 -15.06 -20.17 -10.84
CA PHE A 100 -15.06 -18.74 -11.13
C PHE A 100 -15.80 -18.38 -12.43
N ASP A 101 -16.25 -19.36 -13.20
CA ASP A 101 -17.05 -19.17 -14.43
C ASP A 101 -18.53 -18.85 -14.17
N GLU A 102 -18.99 -18.89 -12.94
CA GLU A 102 -20.28 -18.32 -12.60
C GLU A 102 -20.20 -16.80 -12.78
N PRO A 103 -21.03 -16.21 -13.68
CA PRO A 103 -21.07 -14.76 -13.81
C PRO A 103 -21.40 -14.17 -12.44
N ALA A 104 -20.48 -13.40 -11.88
CA ALA A 104 -20.70 -12.73 -10.61
C ALA A 104 -22.05 -12.02 -10.67
N GLY A 105 -23.02 -12.54 -9.95
CA GLY A 105 -24.35 -11.93 -9.85
C GLY A 105 -24.18 -10.46 -9.43
N PRO A 106 -25.16 -9.59 -9.67
CA PRO A 106 -25.01 -8.15 -9.43
C PRO A 106 -24.51 -7.90 -8.02
N VAL A 107 -23.32 -7.31 -7.94
CA VAL A 107 -22.69 -6.94 -6.65
C VAL A 107 -23.68 -6.03 -5.95
N LYS A 108 -24.34 -6.54 -4.91
CA LYS A 108 -25.15 -5.72 -4.02
C LYS A 108 -24.22 -4.77 -3.27
N VAL A 109 -23.90 -3.64 -3.86
CA VAL A 109 -23.25 -2.54 -3.16
C VAL A 109 -24.19 -2.14 -2.02
N ARG A 110 -23.78 -2.48 -0.81
CA ARG A 110 -24.45 -2.02 0.39
C ARG A 110 -24.42 -0.50 0.34
N ALA A 111 -25.60 0.10 0.17
CA ALA A 111 -25.74 1.55 0.12
C ALA A 111 -25.02 2.13 1.35
N LEU A 112 -24.00 2.94 1.10
CA LEU A 112 -23.36 3.72 2.14
C LEU A 112 -24.44 4.59 2.78
N HIS A 113 -24.66 4.34 4.06
CA HIS A 113 -25.60 5.09 4.87
C HIS A 113 -25.27 6.59 4.74
N LYS A 114 -26.13 7.33 4.04
CA LYS A 114 -26.07 8.78 4.04
C LYS A 114 -26.42 9.22 5.47
N PRO A 115 -25.62 10.06 6.14
CA PRO A 115 -26.07 10.70 7.34
C PRO A 115 -27.21 11.64 6.96
N GLU A 116 -28.39 11.34 7.43
CA GLU A 116 -29.52 12.26 7.36
C GLU A 116 -29.22 13.45 8.28
N THR A 117 -28.89 14.58 7.68
CA THR A 117 -28.86 15.85 8.38
C THR A 117 -30.31 16.28 8.64
N GLU A 118 -30.84 15.91 9.78
CA GLU A 118 -32.05 16.52 10.30
C GLU A 118 -31.76 17.98 10.66
N MET A 119 -32.08 18.88 9.74
CA MET A 119 -32.24 20.27 10.05
C MET A 119 -33.67 20.48 10.58
N THR A 120 -33.85 20.33 11.88
CA THR A 120 -35.07 20.89 12.53
C THR A 120 -34.89 22.39 12.71
N GLY A 121 -35.33 23.13 11.71
CA GLY A 121 -35.66 24.54 11.89
C GLY A 121 -36.93 24.66 12.69
N LYS A 122 -36.83 25.15 13.92
CA LYS A 122 -37.99 25.61 14.67
C LYS A 122 -37.85 27.11 14.86
N THR A 123 -38.54 27.85 14.00
CA THR A 123 -38.91 29.25 14.19
C THR A 123 -40.03 29.32 15.23
N GLY A 124 -39.84 30.13 16.26
CA GLY A 124 -40.84 30.60 17.17
C GLY A 124 -40.46 32.01 17.62
#